data_8e05bc2f73d0b268cbe73763cfa940db
#
_entry.id   8e05bc2f73d0b268cbe73763cfa940db
#
_cell.length_a   1.000
_cell.length_b   1.000
_cell.length_c   1.000
_cell.angle_alpha   90.00
_cell.angle_beta   90.00
_cell.angle_gamma   90.00
#
_symmetry.space_group_name_H-M   'P 1'
#
loop_
_entity.id
_entity.type
_entity.pdbx_description
1 polymer ?
#
loop_
_entity_poly.entity_id
_entity_poly.type
_entity_poly.pdbx_seq_one_letter_code
_entity_poly.pdbx_strand_id
1 'polypeptide(L)'
;GAIRGRQLGAKDLLTPTSFHRENMHMEESKMQTKETFMAHPEITDQEVKNALNHAIEQVERQVPEFYDEFPAAASKDNFYPKIENVDWTNGFWTGEIWLAYEETKDEKLKEAALHQVSNFKNRIEKKIAVEHHDMGFLYSLSCVAAYKLTGSEEAKEAALLAADNLMSRFQEKGQFFQAWGKLGALDNYRLIIDCLMNMPLLFWASEVTGDEKYKEKALAHIRTCMKVVVREDGSTFHTYFFDPETGAPVRGVTAQGNRNGSIWARGQSWGVYGCAMAYKYCKDPVYVDYFREVADVFMKHLPSDLVPYWDFDFEEGSDEPRDASSAAIVACGMLEMAKYLDKEEAAYYTSCARRLLKALTDHCLYKDEKESNGILLHCTYARSTPTNTCNNNGVDECCTWGDYFYMEALVRLCAEWETYW
;
A
#
# COMPACT_ATOMS: atom_id res chain seq x y z
N GLY A 1 -24.66 9.21 -11.39
CA GLY A 1 -24.33 8.39 -10.24
C GLY A 1 -23.55 7.18 -10.66
N ALA A 2 -22.35 7.01 -10.10
CA ALA A 2 -21.56 5.83 -10.38
C ALA A 2 -22.32 4.60 -9.87
N ILE A 3 -22.60 3.66 -10.76
CA ILE A 3 -23.16 2.38 -10.35
C ILE A 3 -21.99 1.60 -9.73
N ARG A 4 -21.94 1.56 -8.42
CA ARG A 4 -21.07 0.65 -7.72
C ARG A 4 -21.60 -0.75 -7.94
N GLY A 5 -20.74 -1.67 -8.33
CA GLY A 5 -21.09 -3.09 -8.31
C GLY A 5 -21.18 -3.53 -6.85
N ARG A 6 -22.33 -3.35 -6.27
CA ARG A 6 -22.56 -3.71 -4.88
C ARG A 6 -22.86 -5.17 -4.76
N GLN A 7 -22.12 -5.88 -3.94
CA GLN A 7 -22.62 -7.14 -3.41
C GLN A 7 -23.48 -6.82 -2.21
N LEU A 8 -24.74 -7.21 -2.31
CA LEU A 8 -25.62 -7.24 -1.15
C LEU A 8 -25.12 -8.36 -0.23
N GLY A 9 -24.50 -7.99 0.87
CA GLY A 9 -24.08 -8.96 1.87
C GLY A 9 -25.28 -9.59 2.57
N ALA A 10 -25.13 -10.86 2.95
CA ALA A 10 -26.18 -11.58 3.67
C ALA A 10 -26.63 -10.90 4.98
N LYS A 11 -25.82 -9.99 5.52
CA LYS A 11 -26.15 -9.24 6.73
C LYS A 11 -27.27 -8.21 6.57
N ASP A 12 -27.63 -7.88 5.33
CA ASP A 12 -28.71 -6.94 5.08
C ASP A 12 -30.11 -7.54 5.35
N LEU A 13 -30.15 -8.84 5.64
CA LEU A 13 -31.40 -9.59 5.85
C LEU A 13 -31.73 -9.87 7.31
N LEU A 14 -30.84 -9.51 8.25
CA LEU A 14 -31.06 -9.81 9.67
C LEU A 14 -31.27 -8.53 10.44
N THR A 15 -32.49 -8.33 10.93
CA THR A 15 -32.78 -7.27 11.91
C THR A 15 -32.11 -7.66 13.23
N PRO A 16 -31.21 -6.83 13.77
CA PRO A 16 -30.56 -7.13 15.06
C PRO A 16 -31.60 -7.25 16.17
N THR A 17 -31.47 -8.27 17.03
CA THR A 17 -32.23 -8.35 18.27
C THR A 17 -31.84 -7.17 19.18
N SER A 18 -32.67 -6.84 20.18
CA SER A 18 -32.34 -5.78 21.14
C SER A 18 -30.97 -6.00 21.81
N PHE A 19 -30.62 -7.26 22.12
CA PHE A 19 -29.32 -7.64 22.68
C PHE A 19 -28.17 -7.33 21.68
N HIS A 20 -28.34 -7.62 20.40
CA HIS A 20 -27.38 -7.28 19.37
C HIS A 20 -27.25 -5.77 19.17
N ARG A 21 -28.35 -5.02 19.31
CA ARG A 21 -28.32 -3.55 19.24
C ARG A 21 -27.54 -2.93 20.40
N GLU A 22 -27.70 -3.45 21.60
CA GLU A 22 -26.94 -2.98 22.76
C GLU A 22 -25.46 -3.28 22.60
N ASN A 23 -25.09 -4.49 22.13
CA ASN A 23 -23.70 -4.83 21.84
C ASN A 23 -23.11 -4.00 20.70
N MET A 24 -23.87 -3.76 19.63
CA MET A 24 -23.44 -2.90 18.53
C MET A 24 -23.22 -1.47 19.01
N HIS A 25 -24.08 -0.96 19.90
CA HIS A 25 -23.91 0.38 20.47
C HIS A 25 -22.66 0.47 21.35
N MET A 26 -22.35 -0.58 22.11
CA MET A 26 -21.13 -0.67 22.91
C MET A 26 -19.88 -0.76 22.03
N GLU A 27 -19.96 -1.49 20.90
CA GLU A 27 -18.89 -1.57 19.91
C GLU A 27 -18.66 -0.23 19.23
N GLU A 28 -19.73 0.46 18.82
CA GLU A 28 -19.66 1.81 18.26
C GLU A 28 -19.00 2.81 19.22
N SER A 29 -19.22 2.67 20.55
CA SER A 29 -18.62 3.56 21.54
C SER A 29 -17.09 3.42 21.63
N LYS A 30 -16.52 2.33 21.12
CA LYS A 30 -15.06 2.10 21.05
C LYS A 30 -14.42 2.63 19.77
N MET A 31 -15.23 2.96 18.74
CA MET A 31 -14.74 3.49 17.48
C MET A 31 -14.36 4.96 17.64
N GLN A 32 -13.36 5.37 16.84
CA GLN A 32 -13.04 6.78 16.73
C GLN A 32 -14.19 7.53 16.05
N THR A 33 -14.56 8.67 16.62
CA THR A 33 -15.38 9.65 15.93
C THR A 33 -14.46 10.67 15.28
N LYS A 34 -14.99 11.50 14.39
CA LYS A 34 -14.22 12.62 13.86
C LYS A 34 -13.67 13.50 14.98
N GLU A 35 -14.49 13.78 16.00
CA GLU A 35 -14.10 14.61 17.15
C GLU A 35 -12.95 13.95 17.94
N THR A 36 -13.08 12.67 18.31
CA THR A 36 -12.02 11.98 19.06
C THR A 36 -10.74 11.84 18.27
N PHE A 37 -10.84 11.57 16.97
CA PHE A 37 -9.67 11.51 16.09
C PHE A 37 -8.96 12.86 16.02
N MET A 38 -9.70 13.94 15.78
CA MET A 38 -9.14 15.29 15.63
C MET A 38 -8.59 15.86 16.95
N ALA A 39 -8.87 15.22 18.08
CA ALA A 39 -8.28 15.58 19.37
C ALA A 39 -6.83 15.10 19.53
N HIS A 40 -6.37 14.16 18.69
CA HIS A 40 -4.98 13.70 18.73
C HIS A 40 -4.02 14.78 18.18
N PRO A 41 -2.79 14.86 18.71
CA PRO A 41 -1.85 15.87 18.24
C PRO A 41 -1.32 15.55 16.84
N GLU A 42 -1.06 16.58 16.07
CA GLU A 42 -0.38 16.49 14.79
C GLU A 42 1.14 16.47 15.00
N ILE A 43 1.85 15.76 14.12
CA ILE A 43 3.31 15.84 14.07
C ILE A 43 3.71 17.26 13.66
N THR A 44 4.67 17.85 14.36
CA THR A 44 5.21 19.19 14.03
C THR A 44 6.22 19.10 12.89
N ASP A 45 6.49 20.22 12.24
CA ASP A 45 7.50 20.27 11.18
C ASP A 45 8.89 19.85 11.69
N GLN A 46 9.25 20.24 12.92
CA GLN A 46 10.51 19.83 13.51
C GLN A 46 10.56 18.33 13.80
N GLU A 47 9.46 17.77 14.30
CA GLU A 47 9.37 16.32 14.51
C GLU A 47 9.46 15.54 13.20
N VAL A 48 8.86 16.04 12.11
CA VAL A 48 8.99 15.45 10.78
C VAL A 48 10.45 15.40 10.35
N LYS A 49 11.16 16.50 10.47
CA LYS A 49 12.59 16.57 10.11
C LYS A 49 13.43 15.62 10.94
N ASN A 50 13.20 15.59 12.24
CA ASN A 50 13.93 14.70 13.16
C ASN A 50 13.68 13.23 12.81
N ALA A 51 12.42 12.86 12.58
CA ALA A 51 12.05 11.49 12.22
C ALA A 51 12.63 11.09 10.86
N LEU A 52 12.57 11.97 9.87
CA LEU A 52 13.12 11.71 8.55
C LEU A 52 14.64 11.54 8.60
N ASN A 53 15.34 12.41 9.32
CA ASN A 53 16.79 12.29 9.50
C ASN A 53 17.15 10.98 10.20
N HIS A 54 16.37 10.57 11.20
CA HIS A 54 16.59 9.32 11.91
C HIS A 54 16.38 8.10 10.99
N ALA A 55 15.37 8.15 10.13
CA ALA A 55 15.14 7.12 9.12
C ALA A 55 16.26 7.07 8.08
N ILE A 56 16.73 8.22 7.61
CA ILE A 56 17.83 8.32 6.64
C ILE A 56 19.13 7.75 7.23
N GLU A 57 19.42 8.04 8.49
CA GLU A 57 20.58 7.45 9.18
C GLU A 57 20.55 5.92 9.17
N GLN A 58 19.36 5.34 9.35
CA GLN A 58 19.19 3.89 9.26
C GLN A 58 19.44 3.37 7.85
N VAL A 59 18.90 4.05 6.84
CA VAL A 59 19.15 3.68 5.43
C VAL A 59 20.65 3.73 5.13
N GLU A 60 21.33 4.81 5.49
CA GLU A 60 22.77 4.96 5.28
C GLU A 60 23.57 3.85 5.97
N ARG A 61 23.17 3.49 7.17
CA ARG A 61 23.82 2.40 7.95
C ARG A 61 23.64 1.05 7.27
N GLN A 62 22.47 0.82 6.64
CA GLN A 62 22.14 -0.47 6.04
C GLN A 62 22.58 -0.61 4.58
N VAL A 63 22.90 0.47 3.87
CA VAL A 63 23.33 0.41 2.47
C VAL A 63 24.51 -0.55 2.25
N PRO A 64 25.59 -0.56 3.03
CA PRO A 64 26.66 -1.54 2.82
C PRO A 64 26.20 -2.98 3.01
N GLU A 65 25.29 -3.23 3.94
CA GLU A 65 24.75 -4.55 4.24
C GLU A 65 23.84 -5.08 3.14
N PHE A 66 23.02 -4.21 2.57
CA PHE A 66 22.04 -4.56 1.53
C PHE A 66 22.38 -3.90 0.17
N TYR A 67 23.66 -3.91 -0.18
CA TYR A 67 24.14 -3.34 -1.43
C TYR A 67 23.91 -4.28 -2.61
N ASP A 68 24.30 -5.54 -2.48
CA ASP A 68 24.11 -6.59 -3.50
C ASP A 68 22.86 -7.43 -3.27
N GLU A 69 22.41 -7.51 -2.04
CA GLU A 69 21.23 -8.26 -1.64
C GLU A 69 20.19 -7.32 -1.07
N PHE A 70 19.04 -7.87 -0.67
CA PHE A 70 17.88 -7.09 -0.24
C PHE A 70 17.44 -7.52 1.15
N PRO A 71 16.81 -6.63 1.92
CA PRO A 71 16.08 -7.06 3.12
C PRO A 71 14.95 -7.99 2.71
N ALA A 72 14.72 -9.04 3.49
CA ALA A 72 13.52 -9.86 3.35
C ALA A 72 12.25 -8.98 3.53
N ALA A 73 11.11 -9.48 3.12
CA ALA A 73 9.84 -8.74 3.20
C ALA A 73 9.55 -8.23 4.62
N ALA A 74 9.86 -9.05 5.62
CA ALA A 74 9.68 -8.73 7.03
C ALA A 74 10.93 -9.09 7.82
N SER A 75 11.14 -8.39 8.93
CA SER A 75 12.20 -8.68 9.88
C SER A 75 11.90 -9.93 10.70
N LYS A 76 12.91 -10.43 11.42
CA LYS A 76 12.80 -11.45 12.45
C LYS A 76 13.42 -10.87 13.71
N ASP A 77 12.60 -10.77 14.76
CA ASP A 77 13.01 -10.08 16.00
C ASP A 77 13.59 -8.69 15.71
N ASN A 78 12.92 -7.97 14.80
CA ASN A 78 13.24 -6.60 14.36
C ASN A 78 14.51 -6.45 13.49
N PHE A 79 15.09 -7.53 13.01
CA PHE A 79 16.26 -7.48 12.12
C PHE A 79 15.98 -8.22 10.81
N TYR A 80 16.15 -7.51 9.71
CA TYR A 80 15.94 -8.09 8.38
C TYR A 80 17.03 -9.07 8.01
N PRO A 81 16.68 -10.32 7.67
CA PRO A 81 17.63 -11.19 6.96
C PRO A 81 17.79 -10.75 5.51
N LYS A 82 18.90 -11.20 4.90
CA LYS A 82 19.19 -10.93 3.48
C LYS A 82 18.52 -11.93 2.58
N ILE A 83 18.02 -11.44 1.44
CA ILE A 83 17.50 -12.26 0.35
C ILE A 83 18.03 -11.76 -1.00
N GLU A 84 17.97 -12.61 -2.01
CA GLU A 84 18.17 -12.18 -3.38
C GLU A 84 16.97 -11.40 -3.88
N ASN A 85 17.07 -10.82 -5.07
CA ASN A 85 15.99 -10.04 -5.68
C ASN A 85 14.92 -10.97 -6.29
N VAL A 86 14.14 -11.63 -5.45
CA VAL A 86 13.18 -12.67 -5.84
C VAL A 86 11.79 -12.49 -5.23
N ASP A 87 11.60 -11.49 -4.37
CA ASP A 87 10.32 -11.24 -3.70
C ASP A 87 9.63 -9.99 -4.28
N TRP A 88 8.33 -9.88 -4.07
CA TRP A 88 7.54 -8.75 -4.53
C TRP A 88 7.88 -7.44 -3.81
N THR A 89 8.55 -7.53 -2.68
CA THR A 89 8.84 -6.40 -1.78
C THR A 89 10.16 -5.68 -2.06
N ASN A 90 11.00 -6.22 -2.92
CA ASN A 90 12.39 -5.72 -3.03
C ASN A 90 12.50 -4.28 -3.51
N GLY A 91 11.52 -3.78 -4.26
CA GLY A 91 11.49 -2.39 -4.72
C GLY A 91 11.41 -1.36 -3.59
N PHE A 92 10.83 -1.72 -2.46
CA PHE A 92 10.69 -0.80 -1.33
C PHE A 92 12.04 -0.35 -0.77
N TRP A 93 13.00 -1.25 -0.66
CA TRP A 93 14.33 -0.91 -0.18
C TRP A 93 15.04 0.07 -1.12
N THR A 94 15.02 -0.21 -2.41
CA THR A 94 15.62 0.71 -3.40
C THR A 94 14.91 2.06 -3.37
N GLY A 95 13.57 2.06 -3.19
CA GLY A 95 12.78 3.28 -3.00
C GLY A 95 13.23 4.10 -1.79
N GLU A 96 13.52 3.45 -0.67
CA GLU A 96 14.06 4.12 0.53
C GLU A 96 15.40 4.79 0.23
N ILE A 97 16.28 4.14 -0.52
CA ILE A 97 17.57 4.72 -0.92
C ILE A 97 17.35 5.96 -1.79
N TRP A 98 16.39 5.91 -2.72
CA TRP A 98 16.06 7.07 -3.56
C TRP A 98 15.50 8.22 -2.73
N LEU A 99 14.61 7.95 -1.77
CA LEU A 99 14.09 9.00 -0.88
C LEU A 99 15.21 9.64 -0.06
N ALA A 100 16.12 8.83 0.49
CA ALA A 100 17.27 9.32 1.23
C ALA A 100 18.20 10.16 0.33
N TYR A 101 18.41 9.73 -0.91
CA TYR A 101 19.21 10.49 -1.88
C TYR A 101 18.57 11.86 -2.18
N GLU A 102 17.27 11.92 -2.38
CA GLU A 102 16.59 13.19 -2.66
C GLU A 102 16.78 14.20 -1.52
N GLU A 103 16.76 13.73 -0.28
CA GLU A 103 16.92 14.60 0.89
C GLU A 103 18.36 15.01 1.14
N THR A 104 19.33 14.12 0.92
CA THR A 104 20.74 14.35 1.26
C THR A 104 21.60 14.79 0.09
N LYS A 105 21.20 14.44 -1.14
CA LYS A 105 22.02 14.57 -2.34
C LYS A 105 23.36 13.83 -2.25
N ASP A 106 23.46 12.82 -1.38
CA ASP A 106 24.66 12.03 -1.22
C ASP A 106 24.85 11.09 -2.41
N GLU A 107 25.91 11.31 -3.18
CA GLU A 107 26.23 10.51 -4.37
C GLU A 107 26.43 9.03 -4.09
N LYS A 108 26.80 8.66 -2.87
CA LYS A 108 26.94 7.23 -2.46
C LYS A 108 25.60 6.53 -2.45
N LEU A 109 24.53 7.23 -2.04
CA LEU A 109 23.17 6.68 -2.06
C LEU A 109 22.68 6.50 -3.50
N LYS A 110 22.92 7.50 -4.36
CA LYS A 110 22.60 7.40 -5.79
C LYS A 110 23.31 6.22 -6.44
N GLU A 111 24.60 6.05 -6.17
CA GLU A 111 25.39 4.94 -6.71
C GLU A 111 24.84 3.60 -6.24
N ALA A 112 24.51 3.46 -4.97
CA ALA A 112 23.92 2.24 -4.43
C ALA A 112 22.57 1.91 -5.09
N ALA A 113 21.70 2.89 -5.25
CA ALA A 113 20.41 2.71 -5.91
C ALA A 113 20.57 2.31 -7.38
N LEU A 114 21.49 2.95 -8.11
CA LEU A 114 21.78 2.61 -9.51
C LEU A 114 22.39 1.20 -9.65
N HIS A 115 23.20 0.79 -8.68
CA HIS A 115 23.72 -0.57 -8.64
C HIS A 115 22.54 -1.59 -8.54
N GLN A 116 21.55 -1.29 -7.71
CA GLN A 116 20.37 -2.15 -7.61
C GLN A 116 19.48 -2.12 -8.86
N VAL A 117 19.42 -1.01 -9.57
CA VAL A 117 18.71 -0.91 -10.84
C VAL A 117 19.22 -1.97 -11.83
N SER A 118 20.53 -2.17 -11.91
CA SER A 118 21.11 -3.22 -12.75
C SER A 118 20.64 -4.61 -12.35
N ASN A 119 20.47 -4.86 -11.06
CA ASN A 119 19.92 -6.10 -10.54
C ASN A 119 18.44 -6.27 -10.95
N PHE A 120 17.63 -5.21 -10.85
CA PHE A 120 16.24 -5.25 -11.31
C PHE A 120 16.13 -5.48 -12.82
N LYS A 121 17.02 -4.91 -13.62
CA LYS A 121 17.06 -5.16 -15.06
C LYS A 121 17.35 -6.62 -15.35
N ASN A 122 18.35 -7.20 -14.68
CA ASN A 122 18.64 -8.63 -14.78
C ASN A 122 17.44 -9.50 -14.42
N ARG A 123 16.74 -9.15 -13.35
CA ARG A 123 15.55 -9.88 -12.89
C ARG A 123 14.47 -9.94 -13.96
N ILE A 124 14.12 -8.81 -14.55
CA ILE A 124 13.04 -8.78 -15.54
C ILE A 124 13.46 -9.39 -16.88
N GLU A 125 14.70 -9.20 -17.30
CA GLU A 125 15.22 -9.80 -18.53
C GLU A 125 15.21 -11.32 -18.44
N LYS A 126 15.60 -11.88 -17.31
CA LYS A 126 15.62 -13.33 -17.05
C LYS A 126 14.31 -13.90 -16.52
N LYS A 127 13.30 -13.07 -16.33
CA LYS A 127 11.99 -13.47 -15.79
C LYS A 127 12.09 -14.20 -14.45
N ILE A 128 12.88 -13.68 -13.53
CA ILE A 128 13.09 -14.29 -12.21
C ILE A 128 11.96 -13.86 -11.27
N ALA A 129 11.08 -14.80 -10.90
CA ALA A 129 9.97 -14.59 -9.94
C ALA A 129 9.12 -13.36 -10.28
N VAL A 130 8.68 -13.25 -11.54
CA VAL A 130 7.88 -12.13 -12.04
C VAL A 130 6.51 -12.57 -12.57
N GLU A 131 6.07 -13.79 -12.26
CA GLU A 131 4.75 -14.30 -12.63
C GLU A 131 3.66 -13.83 -11.67
N HIS A 132 3.57 -12.51 -11.50
CA HIS A 132 2.58 -11.87 -10.64
C HIS A 132 2.39 -10.40 -11.05
N HIS A 133 1.46 -9.72 -10.41
CA HIS A 133 1.07 -8.36 -10.74
C HIS A 133 1.96 -7.25 -10.14
N ASP A 134 2.87 -7.58 -9.22
CA ASP A 134 3.59 -6.59 -8.41
C ASP A 134 4.74 -5.86 -9.12
N MET A 135 4.60 -5.68 -10.43
CA MET A 135 5.61 -5.01 -11.24
C MET A 135 5.75 -3.52 -10.88
N GLY A 136 4.68 -2.87 -10.42
CA GLY A 136 4.73 -1.49 -9.96
C GLY A 136 5.47 -1.35 -8.63
N PHE A 137 5.18 -2.21 -7.66
CA PHE A 137 5.91 -2.21 -6.40
C PHE A 137 7.41 -2.45 -6.60
N LEU A 138 7.77 -3.31 -7.54
CA LEU A 138 9.17 -3.60 -7.84
C LEU A 138 9.84 -2.51 -8.67
N TYR A 139 9.21 -2.07 -9.76
CA TYR A 139 9.88 -1.27 -10.78
C TYR A 139 9.55 0.22 -10.74
N SER A 140 8.43 0.65 -10.13
CA SER A 140 8.17 2.08 -9.96
C SER A 140 9.13 2.70 -8.96
N LEU A 141 9.39 2.02 -7.86
CA LEU A 141 10.25 2.55 -6.78
C LEU A 141 11.74 2.39 -7.07
N SER A 142 12.13 1.41 -7.87
CA SER A 142 13.52 1.18 -8.24
C SER A 142 13.91 1.89 -9.54
N CYS A 143 13.23 1.56 -10.62
CA CYS A 143 13.64 1.96 -11.98
C CYS A 143 12.94 3.22 -12.47
N VAL A 144 11.62 3.38 -12.29
CA VAL A 144 10.95 4.63 -12.66
C VAL A 144 11.52 5.79 -11.86
N ALA A 145 11.72 5.60 -10.55
CA ALA A 145 12.36 6.59 -9.69
C ALA A 145 13.76 6.95 -10.20
N ALA A 146 14.56 5.96 -10.54
CA ALA A 146 15.89 6.17 -11.10
C ALA A 146 15.86 7.00 -12.39
N TYR A 147 14.95 6.68 -13.29
CA TYR A 147 14.80 7.42 -14.54
C TYR A 147 14.39 8.86 -14.30
N LYS A 148 13.40 9.09 -13.42
CA LYS A 148 12.95 10.44 -13.07
C LYS A 148 14.05 11.29 -12.44
N LEU A 149 14.87 10.70 -11.58
CA LEU A 149 15.89 11.40 -10.81
C LEU A 149 17.22 11.56 -11.54
N THR A 150 17.57 10.63 -12.43
CA THR A 150 18.91 10.57 -13.04
C THR A 150 18.90 10.54 -14.56
N GLY A 151 17.77 10.26 -15.20
CA GLY A 151 17.69 10.04 -16.64
C GLY A 151 18.26 8.69 -17.09
N SER A 152 18.47 7.73 -16.19
CA SER A 152 19.05 6.42 -16.50
C SER A 152 18.25 5.69 -17.57
N GLU A 153 18.84 5.45 -18.74
CA GLU A 153 18.22 4.69 -19.83
C GLU A 153 18.09 3.21 -19.46
N GLU A 154 19.05 2.66 -18.73
CA GLU A 154 18.97 1.28 -18.21
C GLU A 154 17.72 1.10 -17.33
N ALA A 155 17.44 2.05 -16.44
CA ALA A 155 16.27 2.03 -15.59
C ALA A 155 14.98 2.11 -16.41
N LYS A 156 14.93 2.98 -17.41
CA LYS A 156 13.78 3.12 -18.31
C LYS A 156 13.49 1.80 -19.04
N GLU A 157 14.52 1.18 -19.60
CA GLU A 157 14.39 -0.11 -20.29
C GLU A 157 13.85 -1.20 -19.36
N ALA A 158 14.38 -1.30 -18.14
CA ALA A 158 13.93 -2.28 -17.15
C ALA A 158 12.46 -2.06 -16.79
N ALA A 159 12.06 -0.82 -16.52
CA ALA A 159 10.69 -0.49 -16.18
C ALA A 159 9.70 -0.76 -17.32
N LEU A 160 10.10 -0.52 -18.56
CA LEU A 160 9.26 -0.84 -19.73
C LEU A 160 9.10 -2.35 -19.91
N LEU A 161 10.14 -3.14 -19.69
CA LEU A 161 10.04 -4.60 -19.69
C LEU A 161 9.09 -5.08 -18.59
N ALA A 162 9.14 -4.46 -17.42
CA ALA A 162 8.22 -4.78 -16.33
C ALA A 162 6.78 -4.41 -16.67
N ALA A 163 6.56 -3.27 -17.33
CA ALA A 163 5.24 -2.87 -17.80
C ALA A 163 4.69 -3.90 -18.80
N ASP A 164 5.50 -4.37 -19.74
CA ASP A 164 5.11 -5.41 -20.70
C ASP A 164 4.79 -6.73 -19.99
N ASN A 165 5.55 -7.07 -18.95
CA ASN A 165 5.29 -8.26 -18.15
C ASN A 165 3.94 -8.15 -17.43
N LEU A 166 3.64 -7.00 -16.86
CA LEU A 166 2.34 -6.76 -16.22
C LEU A 166 1.20 -6.86 -17.24
N MET A 167 1.37 -6.28 -18.44
CA MET A 167 0.39 -6.33 -19.51
C MET A 167 0.01 -7.76 -19.90
N SER A 168 0.97 -8.70 -19.83
CA SER A 168 0.73 -10.11 -20.14
C SER A 168 -0.25 -10.78 -19.17
N ARG A 169 -0.51 -10.17 -18.03
CA ARG A 169 -1.42 -10.68 -17.01
C ARG A 169 -2.83 -10.12 -17.11
N PHE A 170 -3.10 -9.27 -18.09
CA PHE A 170 -4.42 -8.70 -18.28
C PHE A 170 -5.40 -9.75 -18.85
N GLN A 171 -6.56 -9.86 -18.20
CA GLN A 171 -7.62 -10.79 -18.57
C GLN A 171 -8.75 -10.03 -19.28
N GLU A 172 -8.89 -10.27 -20.58
CA GLU A 172 -9.83 -9.55 -21.44
C GLU A 172 -11.29 -9.74 -21.03
N LYS A 173 -11.67 -10.95 -20.63
CA LYS A 173 -13.07 -11.23 -20.24
C LYS A 173 -13.45 -10.53 -18.95
N GLY A 174 -12.59 -10.58 -17.94
CA GLY A 174 -12.84 -9.96 -16.64
C GLY A 174 -12.44 -8.48 -16.57
N GLN A 175 -11.60 -8.00 -17.49
CA GLN A 175 -11.09 -6.64 -17.55
C GLN A 175 -10.28 -6.27 -16.30
N PHE A 176 -9.32 -7.13 -15.93
CA PHE A 176 -8.45 -6.95 -14.77
C PHE A 176 -7.10 -7.62 -14.97
N PHE A 177 -6.10 -7.23 -14.16
CA PHE A 177 -4.81 -7.92 -14.10
C PHE A 177 -4.88 -9.05 -13.08
N GLN A 178 -4.62 -10.27 -13.52
CA GLN A 178 -4.58 -11.42 -12.64
C GLN A 178 -3.39 -11.32 -11.68
N ALA A 179 -3.64 -11.46 -10.37
CA ALA A 179 -2.66 -11.16 -9.34
C ALA A 179 -1.46 -12.10 -9.36
N TRP A 180 -1.69 -13.38 -9.28
CA TRP A 180 -0.65 -14.42 -9.30
C TRP A 180 -1.18 -15.71 -9.92
N GLY A 181 -0.35 -16.74 -9.96
CA GLY A 181 -0.73 -18.06 -10.46
C GLY A 181 -0.73 -18.14 -11.98
N LYS A 182 -1.01 -19.34 -12.47
CA LYS A 182 -1.10 -19.63 -13.91
C LYS A 182 -2.24 -18.81 -14.53
N LEU A 183 -1.98 -18.15 -15.64
CA LEU A 183 -2.97 -17.33 -16.33
C LEU A 183 -4.20 -18.15 -16.72
N GLY A 184 -5.39 -17.65 -16.32
CA GLY A 184 -6.67 -18.28 -16.61
C GLY A 184 -7.06 -19.42 -15.68
N ALA A 185 -6.21 -19.81 -14.73
CA ALA A 185 -6.52 -20.87 -13.78
C ALA A 185 -7.68 -20.48 -12.88
N LEU A 186 -8.68 -21.37 -12.75
CA LEU A 186 -9.92 -21.11 -12.00
C LEU A 186 -9.65 -20.71 -10.54
N ASP A 187 -8.68 -21.34 -9.90
CA ASP A 187 -8.32 -21.09 -8.50
C ASP A 187 -7.54 -19.79 -8.28
N ASN A 188 -7.12 -19.12 -9.34
CA ASN A 188 -6.38 -17.86 -9.27
C ASN A 188 -6.89 -16.78 -10.23
N TYR A 189 -8.08 -16.95 -10.80
CA TYR A 189 -8.68 -15.96 -11.69
C TYR A 189 -9.29 -14.81 -10.86
N ARG A 190 -8.38 -13.97 -10.34
CA ARG A 190 -8.76 -12.93 -9.37
C ARG A 190 -7.86 -11.70 -9.47
N LEU A 191 -8.44 -10.57 -9.08
CA LEU A 191 -7.69 -9.36 -8.78
C LEU A 191 -7.47 -9.23 -7.27
N ILE A 192 -6.46 -8.46 -6.91
CA ILE A 192 -6.18 -8.08 -5.53
C ILE A 192 -6.15 -6.56 -5.45
N ILE A 193 -6.70 -6.01 -4.37
CA ILE A 193 -6.85 -4.56 -4.17
C ILE A 193 -5.55 -3.78 -4.34
N ASP A 194 -4.41 -4.33 -3.91
CA ASP A 194 -3.11 -3.65 -3.99
C ASP A 194 -2.58 -3.45 -5.41
N CYS A 195 -3.17 -4.15 -6.39
CA CYS A 195 -2.83 -3.94 -7.79
C CYS A 195 -3.11 -2.50 -8.27
N LEU A 196 -3.95 -1.76 -7.55
CA LEU A 196 -4.14 -0.33 -7.80
C LEU A 196 -2.82 0.44 -7.74
N MET A 197 -1.87 -0.01 -6.91
CA MET A 197 -0.54 0.60 -6.79
C MET A 197 0.43 0.14 -7.90
N ASN A 198 0.05 -0.84 -8.70
CA ASN A 198 0.84 -1.28 -9.85
C ASN A 198 0.41 -0.56 -11.15
N MET A 199 -0.72 0.13 -11.12
CA MET A 199 -1.24 0.85 -12.29
C MET A 199 -0.39 2.07 -12.68
N PRO A 200 0.18 2.85 -11.74
CA PRO A 200 1.06 3.97 -12.10
C PRO A 200 2.18 3.59 -13.07
N LEU A 201 2.75 2.40 -12.96
CA LEU A 201 3.78 1.92 -13.90
C LEU A 201 3.27 1.94 -15.35
N LEU A 202 2.01 1.55 -15.56
CA LEU A 202 1.41 1.50 -16.89
C LEU A 202 1.11 2.91 -17.44
N PHE A 203 0.63 3.81 -16.60
CA PHE A 203 0.44 5.21 -17.00
C PHE A 203 1.77 5.86 -17.39
N TRP A 204 2.82 5.60 -16.61
CA TRP A 204 4.16 6.05 -16.92
C TRP A 204 4.66 5.46 -18.26
N ALA A 205 4.44 4.17 -18.49
CA ALA A 205 4.84 3.52 -19.73
C ALA A 205 4.17 4.15 -20.97
N SER A 206 2.89 4.47 -20.87
CA SER A 206 2.20 5.21 -21.95
C SER A 206 2.78 6.60 -22.16
N GLU A 207 3.11 7.30 -21.08
CA GLU A 207 3.68 8.65 -21.15
C GLU A 207 5.05 8.65 -21.87
N VAL A 208 5.95 7.73 -21.51
CA VAL A 208 7.31 7.73 -22.08
C VAL A 208 7.40 7.09 -23.46
N THR A 209 6.47 6.23 -23.85
CA THR A 209 6.46 5.55 -25.15
C THR A 209 5.54 6.22 -26.16
N GLY A 210 4.53 6.96 -25.72
CA GLY A 210 3.45 7.45 -26.57
C GLY A 210 2.44 6.38 -26.96
N ASP A 211 2.57 5.14 -26.44
CA ASP A 211 1.65 4.04 -26.74
C ASP A 211 0.55 3.98 -25.69
N GLU A 212 -0.69 4.25 -26.10
CA GLU A 212 -1.84 4.30 -25.21
C GLU A 212 -2.29 2.92 -24.66
N LYS A 213 -1.76 1.82 -25.18
CA LYS A 213 -2.19 0.46 -24.78
C LYS A 213 -2.05 0.20 -23.28
N TYR A 214 -0.98 0.70 -22.66
CA TYR A 214 -0.74 0.54 -21.22
C TYR A 214 -1.80 1.26 -20.40
N LYS A 215 -2.04 2.51 -20.74
CA LYS A 215 -3.04 3.36 -20.08
C LYS A 215 -4.45 2.78 -20.21
N GLU A 216 -4.82 2.28 -21.40
CA GLU A 216 -6.14 1.69 -21.64
C GLU A 216 -6.41 0.51 -20.72
N LYS A 217 -5.44 -0.40 -20.57
CA LYS A 217 -5.58 -1.56 -19.69
C LYS A 217 -5.58 -1.17 -18.21
N ALA A 218 -4.78 -0.19 -17.82
CA ALA A 218 -4.79 0.34 -16.45
C ALA A 218 -6.14 0.94 -16.10
N LEU A 219 -6.73 1.73 -17.00
CA LEU A 219 -8.06 2.32 -16.80
C LEU A 219 -9.14 1.23 -16.67
N ALA A 220 -9.07 0.20 -17.51
CA ALA A 220 -10.01 -0.92 -17.45
C ALA A 220 -9.93 -1.64 -16.12
N HIS A 221 -8.71 -1.94 -15.66
CA HIS A 221 -8.48 -2.59 -14.36
C HIS A 221 -9.02 -1.76 -13.20
N ILE A 222 -8.71 -0.47 -13.17
CA ILE A 222 -9.17 0.43 -12.10
C ILE A 222 -10.71 0.44 -12.02
N ARG A 223 -11.39 0.55 -13.15
CA ARG A 223 -12.86 0.53 -13.20
C ARG A 223 -13.42 -0.78 -12.66
N THR A 224 -12.87 -1.90 -13.10
CA THR A 224 -13.30 -3.23 -12.63
C THR A 224 -13.04 -3.39 -11.13
N CYS A 225 -11.84 -3.08 -10.69
CA CYS A 225 -11.44 -3.21 -9.28
C CYS A 225 -12.36 -2.40 -8.37
N MET A 226 -12.55 -1.13 -8.65
CA MET A 226 -13.36 -0.25 -7.79
C MET A 226 -14.82 -0.68 -7.67
N LYS A 227 -15.39 -1.27 -8.72
CA LYS A 227 -16.76 -1.76 -8.67
C LYS A 227 -16.95 -2.93 -7.72
N VAL A 228 -15.95 -3.77 -7.55
CA VAL A 228 -16.09 -5.03 -6.81
C VAL A 228 -15.43 -4.99 -5.43
N VAL A 229 -14.33 -4.23 -5.24
CA VAL A 229 -13.61 -4.27 -3.96
C VAL A 229 -14.19 -3.35 -2.90
N VAL A 230 -14.83 -2.24 -3.27
CA VAL A 230 -15.41 -1.30 -2.31
C VAL A 230 -16.83 -1.73 -1.98
N ARG A 231 -17.05 -2.12 -0.72
CA ARG A 231 -18.37 -2.53 -0.22
C ARG A 231 -19.26 -1.30 -0.02
N GLU A 232 -20.54 -1.54 0.20
CA GLU A 232 -21.54 -0.47 0.39
C GLU A 232 -21.21 0.44 1.58
N ASP A 233 -20.62 -0.11 2.64
CA ASP A 233 -20.25 0.65 3.84
C ASP A 233 -18.89 1.36 3.74
N GLY A 234 -18.20 1.26 2.61
CA GLY A 234 -16.88 1.84 2.40
C GLY A 234 -15.73 0.94 2.81
N SER A 235 -16.00 -0.23 3.39
CA SER A 235 -14.96 -1.22 3.65
C SER A 235 -14.58 -1.94 2.36
N THR A 236 -13.45 -2.67 2.37
CA THR A 236 -12.92 -3.27 1.16
C THR A 236 -12.76 -4.79 1.27
N PHE A 237 -12.90 -5.48 0.14
CA PHE A 237 -12.44 -6.85 -0.01
C PHE A 237 -10.94 -6.86 -0.32
N HIS A 238 -10.24 -7.85 0.19
CA HIS A 238 -8.84 -8.07 -0.15
C HIS A 238 -8.70 -8.53 -1.60
N THR A 239 -9.40 -9.58 -1.99
CA THR A 239 -9.37 -10.14 -3.34
C THR A 239 -10.77 -10.39 -3.88
N TYR A 240 -10.90 -10.43 -5.21
CA TYR A 240 -12.17 -10.70 -5.85
C TYR A 240 -11.99 -11.66 -7.02
N PHE A 241 -12.74 -12.76 -7.00
CA PHE A 241 -12.72 -13.79 -8.03
C PHE A 241 -13.70 -13.48 -9.16
N PHE A 242 -13.32 -13.86 -10.36
CA PHE A 242 -14.13 -13.73 -11.57
C PHE A 242 -14.27 -15.11 -12.23
N ASP A 243 -15.30 -15.25 -13.05
CA ASP A 243 -15.51 -16.44 -13.86
C ASP A 243 -14.61 -16.35 -15.10
N PRO A 244 -13.67 -17.29 -15.31
CA PRO A 244 -12.78 -17.24 -16.48
C PRO A 244 -13.48 -17.45 -17.81
N GLU A 245 -14.67 -18.04 -17.83
CA GLU A 245 -15.43 -18.25 -19.06
C GLU A 245 -16.22 -17.01 -19.46
N THR A 246 -16.87 -16.35 -18.51
CA THR A 246 -17.76 -15.22 -18.77
C THR A 246 -17.15 -13.87 -18.43
N GLY A 247 -16.15 -13.84 -17.56
CA GLY A 247 -15.59 -12.60 -17.03
C GLY A 247 -16.44 -11.95 -15.94
N ALA A 248 -17.55 -12.60 -15.53
CA ALA A 248 -18.43 -12.04 -14.52
C ALA A 248 -17.79 -12.11 -13.11
N PRO A 249 -18.02 -11.09 -12.26
CA PRO A 249 -17.58 -11.16 -10.88
C PRO A 249 -18.34 -12.24 -10.11
N VAL A 250 -17.62 -12.98 -9.24
CA VAL A 250 -18.16 -14.13 -8.51
C VAL A 250 -18.25 -13.86 -7.01
N ARG A 251 -17.10 -13.60 -6.36
CA ARG A 251 -17.09 -13.42 -4.90
C ARG A 251 -15.85 -12.67 -4.42
N GLY A 252 -16.03 -11.92 -3.33
CA GLY A 252 -14.93 -11.31 -2.59
C GLY A 252 -14.49 -12.22 -1.45
N VAL A 253 -13.18 -12.35 -1.28
CA VAL A 253 -12.58 -13.17 -0.22
C VAL A 253 -11.34 -12.46 0.33
N THR A 254 -10.73 -13.05 1.36
CA THR A 254 -9.45 -12.58 1.87
C THR A 254 -8.40 -13.69 1.82
N ALA A 255 -7.16 -13.31 1.58
CA ALA A 255 -6.01 -14.18 1.76
C ALA A 255 -5.31 -13.90 3.09
N GLN A 256 -5.21 -12.64 3.47
CA GLN A 256 -4.47 -12.19 4.66
C GLN A 256 -5.34 -11.60 5.76
N GLY A 257 -6.59 -11.21 5.50
CA GLY A 257 -7.49 -10.72 6.51
C GLY A 257 -7.95 -11.84 7.46
N ASN A 258 -8.58 -11.48 8.56
CA ASN A 258 -9.01 -12.43 9.57
C ASN A 258 -10.06 -13.42 9.04
N ARG A 259 -11.00 -12.93 8.25
CA ARG A 259 -12.07 -13.70 7.59
C ARG A 259 -12.57 -12.97 6.35
N ASN A 260 -13.31 -13.64 5.49
CA ASN A 260 -13.74 -13.03 4.21
C ASN A 260 -14.56 -11.75 4.39
N GLY A 261 -15.35 -11.65 5.45
CA GLY A 261 -16.16 -10.46 5.71
C GLY A 261 -15.47 -9.38 6.56
N SER A 262 -14.27 -9.65 7.07
CA SER A 262 -13.55 -8.69 7.90
C SER A 262 -12.90 -7.58 7.07
N ILE A 263 -12.38 -6.58 7.76
CA ILE A 263 -11.62 -5.48 7.14
C ILE A 263 -10.15 -5.69 7.49
N TRP A 264 -9.40 -6.24 6.55
CA TRP A 264 -7.95 -6.33 6.66
C TRP A 264 -7.36 -4.92 6.57
N ALA A 265 -6.65 -4.49 7.62
CA ALA A 265 -6.21 -3.10 7.75
C ALA A 265 -5.37 -2.63 6.54
N ARG A 266 -4.42 -3.43 6.09
CA ARG A 266 -3.58 -3.07 4.95
C ARG A 266 -4.37 -3.07 3.63
N GLY A 267 -5.35 -3.95 3.48
CA GLY A 267 -6.27 -3.92 2.34
C GLY A 267 -7.04 -2.62 2.28
N GLN A 268 -7.59 -2.18 3.41
CA GLN A 268 -8.28 -0.90 3.49
C GLN A 268 -7.34 0.26 3.16
N SER A 269 -6.09 0.19 3.63
CA SER A 269 -5.08 1.21 3.34
C SER A 269 -4.71 1.26 1.86
N TRP A 270 -4.60 0.11 1.19
CA TRP A 270 -4.40 0.07 -0.25
C TRP A 270 -5.57 0.70 -1.00
N GLY A 271 -6.78 0.53 -0.47
CA GLY A 271 -7.97 1.21 -1.00
C GLY A 271 -7.85 2.72 -0.93
N VAL A 272 -7.39 3.25 0.19
CA VAL A 272 -7.19 4.70 0.38
C VAL A 272 -6.17 5.24 -0.64
N TYR A 273 -4.98 4.66 -0.67
CA TYR A 273 -3.93 5.13 -1.58
C TYR A 273 -4.30 4.82 -3.04
N GLY A 274 -4.91 3.68 -3.27
CA GLY A 274 -5.38 3.29 -4.60
C GLY A 274 -6.42 4.25 -5.17
N CYS A 275 -7.35 4.75 -4.36
CA CYS A 275 -8.30 5.79 -4.78
C CYS A 275 -7.61 7.09 -5.15
N ALA A 276 -6.57 7.48 -4.42
CA ALA A 276 -5.78 8.67 -4.75
C ALA A 276 -5.06 8.51 -6.10
N MET A 277 -4.45 7.35 -6.33
CA MET A 277 -3.81 7.04 -7.61
C MET A 277 -4.83 6.97 -8.75
N ALA A 278 -5.99 6.37 -8.52
CA ALA A 278 -7.06 6.32 -9.50
C ALA A 278 -7.49 7.72 -9.91
N TYR A 279 -7.70 8.62 -8.97
CA TYR A 279 -8.06 10.00 -9.29
C TYR A 279 -6.93 10.75 -10.01
N LYS A 280 -5.69 10.55 -9.56
CA LYS A 280 -4.52 11.17 -10.22
C LYS A 280 -4.50 10.91 -11.72
N TYR A 281 -4.79 9.68 -12.13
CA TYR A 281 -4.65 9.25 -13.53
C TYR A 281 -5.95 9.26 -14.32
N CYS A 282 -7.09 8.97 -13.69
CA CYS A 282 -8.39 8.92 -14.38
C CYS A 282 -9.15 10.23 -14.34
N LYS A 283 -8.89 11.07 -13.35
CA LYS A 283 -9.58 12.36 -13.14
C LYS A 283 -11.11 12.26 -13.00
N ASP A 284 -11.62 11.07 -12.69
CA ASP A 284 -13.04 10.87 -12.46
C ASP A 284 -13.38 11.20 -11.00
N PRO A 285 -14.30 12.15 -10.75
CA PRO A 285 -14.69 12.54 -9.38
C PRO A 285 -15.21 11.38 -8.53
N VAL A 286 -15.67 10.29 -9.13
CA VAL A 286 -16.13 9.12 -8.38
C VAL A 286 -15.04 8.55 -7.47
N TYR A 287 -13.77 8.67 -7.88
CA TYR A 287 -12.66 8.16 -7.07
C TYR A 287 -12.38 9.02 -5.85
N VAL A 288 -12.75 10.29 -5.87
CA VAL A 288 -12.74 11.14 -4.68
C VAL A 288 -13.82 10.69 -3.69
N ASP A 289 -15.02 10.37 -4.18
CA ASP A 289 -16.10 9.86 -3.34
C ASP A 289 -15.72 8.52 -2.70
N TYR A 290 -15.17 7.59 -3.46
CA TYR A 290 -14.64 6.34 -2.93
C TYR A 290 -13.56 6.60 -1.87
N PHE A 291 -12.64 7.51 -2.16
CA PHE A 291 -11.58 7.88 -1.22
C PHE A 291 -12.15 8.32 0.13
N ARG A 292 -13.12 9.21 0.14
CA ARG A 292 -13.75 9.72 1.37
C ARG A 292 -14.33 8.59 2.20
N GLU A 293 -15.05 7.69 1.57
CA GLU A 293 -15.67 6.56 2.26
C GLU A 293 -14.65 5.57 2.81
N VAL A 294 -13.66 5.20 1.98
CA VAL A 294 -12.66 4.21 2.36
C VAL A 294 -11.75 4.75 3.46
N ALA A 295 -11.35 6.03 3.38
CA ALA A 295 -10.57 6.69 4.42
C ALA A 295 -11.33 6.82 5.72
N ASP A 296 -12.61 7.17 5.66
CA ASP A 296 -13.47 7.28 6.84
C ASP A 296 -13.59 5.96 7.60
N VAL A 297 -13.79 4.86 6.89
CA VAL A 297 -13.83 3.51 7.49
C VAL A 297 -12.50 3.18 8.18
N PHE A 298 -11.37 3.48 7.55
CA PHE A 298 -10.07 3.26 8.17
C PHE A 298 -9.93 4.03 9.49
N MET A 299 -10.24 5.31 9.49
CA MET A 299 -10.10 6.16 10.66
C MET A 299 -11.02 5.76 11.81
N LYS A 300 -12.26 5.37 11.52
CA LYS A 300 -13.24 4.92 12.53
C LYS A 300 -12.75 3.75 13.36
N HIS A 301 -12.02 2.83 12.75
CA HIS A 301 -11.60 1.57 13.37
C HIS A 301 -10.28 1.68 14.13
N LEU A 302 -9.68 2.86 14.21
CA LEU A 302 -8.42 3.03 14.92
C LEU A 302 -8.63 3.01 16.44
N PRO A 303 -7.71 2.35 17.18
CA PRO A 303 -7.73 2.41 18.64
C PRO A 303 -7.27 3.80 19.14
N SER A 304 -7.27 4.01 20.45
CA SER A 304 -6.97 5.31 21.05
C SER A 304 -5.55 5.81 20.77
N ASP A 305 -4.59 4.91 20.52
CA ASP A 305 -3.22 5.27 20.16
C ASP A 305 -3.01 5.48 18.64
N LEU A 306 -4.06 5.30 17.83
CA LEU A 306 -4.07 5.41 16.37
C LEU A 306 -3.18 4.42 15.64
N VAL A 307 -2.62 3.41 16.30
CA VAL A 307 -1.86 2.35 15.65
C VAL A 307 -2.81 1.20 15.31
N PRO A 308 -3.07 0.93 14.02
CA PRO A 308 -4.11 -0.04 13.64
C PRO A 308 -3.79 -1.45 14.10
N TYR A 309 -4.81 -2.21 14.49
CA TYR A 309 -4.70 -3.67 14.52
C TYR A 309 -4.59 -4.18 13.08
N TRP A 310 -4.01 -5.35 12.90
CA TRP A 310 -3.80 -5.93 11.56
C TRP A 310 -5.12 -6.23 10.83
N ASP A 311 -6.20 -6.42 11.58
CA ASP A 311 -7.56 -6.56 11.05
C ASP A 311 -8.53 -5.85 11.99
N PHE A 312 -9.55 -5.22 11.43
CA PHE A 312 -10.50 -4.40 12.20
C PHE A 312 -11.58 -5.21 12.91
N ASP A 313 -11.54 -6.54 12.85
CA ASP A 313 -12.28 -7.38 13.80
C ASP A 313 -11.74 -7.20 15.23
N PHE A 314 -10.51 -6.70 15.37
CA PHE A 314 -9.86 -6.47 16.65
C PHE A 314 -9.92 -5.00 17.05
N GLU A 315 -10.19 -4.76 18.32
CA GLU A 315 -10.45 -3.43 18.87
C GLU A 315 -9.60 -3.16 20.12
N GLU A 316 -9.75 -1.94 20.65
CA GLU A 316 -9.11 -1.50 21.90
C GLU A 316 -9.11 -2.62 22.95
N GLY A 317 -7.94 -2.92 23.50
CA GLY A 317 -7.76 -3.96 24.50
C GLY A 317 -7.47 -5.36 23.98
N SER A 318 -7.49 -5.57 22.66
CA SER A 318 -7.11 -6.84 22.06
C SER A 318 -5.63 -7.12 22.21
N ASP A 319 -5.28 -8.40 22.38
CA ASP A 319 -3.88 -8.88 22.39
C ASP A 319 -3.35 -9.16 20.98
N GLU A 320 -4.18 -9.01 19.94
CA GLU A 320 -3.75 -9.22 18.57
C GLU A 320 -2.72 -8.17 18.11
N PRO A 321 -1.83 -8.53 17.16
CA PRO A 321 -0.78 -7.61 16.72
C PRO A 321 -1.32 -6.39 15.97
N ARG A 322 -0.51 -5.35 15.97
CA ARG A 322 -0.77 -4.13 15.21
C ARG A 322 -0.16 -4.23 13.81
N ASP A 323 -0.65 -3.41 12.91
CA ASP A 323 -0.01 -3.19 11.63
C ASP A 323 0.19 -1.70 11.38
N ALA A 324 1.32 -1.19 11.85
CA ALA A 324 1.71 0.20 11.66
C ALA A 324 1.83 0.58 10.18
N SER A 325 2.20 -0.37 9.32
CA SER A 325 2.37 -0.10 7.88
C SER A 325 1.08 0.40 7.22
N SER A 326 -0.08 -0.08 7.68
CA SER A 326 -1.36 0.35 7.12
C SER A 326 -1.62 1.84 7.33
N ALA A 327 -1.26 2.38 8.50
CA ALA A 327 -1.39 3.81 8.77
C ALA A 327 -0.41 4.65 7.93
N ALA A 328 0.80 4.16 7.69
CA ALA A 328 1.78 4.83 6.83
C ALA A 328 1.26 4.94 5.38
N ILE A 329 0.68 3.86 4.86
CA ILE A 329 0.09 3.83 3.52
C ILE A 329 -1.07 4.83 3.41
N VAL A 330 -1.95 4.85 4.42
CA VAL A 330 -3.08 5.78 4.45
C VAL A 330 -2.60 7.24 4.49
N ALA A 331 -1.59 7.53 5.29
CA ALA A 331 -1.02 8.88 5.35
C ALA A 331 -0.51 9.33 3.98
N CYS A 332 0.19 8.47 3.25
CA CYS A 332 0.63 8.76 1.88
C CYS A 332 -0.56 9.02 0.94
N GLY A 333 -1.60 8.18 1.01
CA GLY A 333 -2.80 8.34 0.20
C GLY A 333 -3.53 9.65 0.48
N MET A 334 -3.65 10.02 1.74
CA MET A 334 -4.26 11.30 2.16
C MET A 334 -3.48 12.50 1.63
N LEU A 335 -2.15 12.46 1.74
CA LEU A 335 -1.29 13.55 1.26
C LEU A 335 -1.30 13.65 -0.26
N GLU A 336 -1.41 12.54 -0.97
CA GLU A 336 -1.58 12.57 -2.42
C GLU A 336 -2.93 13.14 -2.82
N MET A 337 -4.02 12.66 -2.24
CA MET A 337 -5.36 13.15 -2.56
C MET A 337 -5.53 14.63 -2.23
N ALA A 338 -4.91 15.11 -1.15
CA ALA A 338 -4.98 16.52 -0.75
C ALA A 338 -4.55 17.48 -1.86
N LYS A 339 -3.68 17.06 -2.77
CA LYS A 339 -3.25 17.88 -3.91
C LYS A 339 -4.41 18.25 -4.85
N TYR A 340 -5.48 17.48 -4.84
CA TYR A 340 -6.59 17.57 -5.80
C TYR A 340 -7.88 18.11 -5.18
N LEU A 341 -7.93 18.26 -3.87
CA LEU A 341 -9.11 18.70 -3.14
C LEU A 341 -9.13 20.23 -2.97
N ASP A 342 -10.30 20.78 -2.63
CA ASP A 342 -10.37 22.18 -2.26
C ASP A 342 -9.54 22.44 -0.99
N LYS A 343 -9.27 23.71 -0.70
CA LYS A 343 -8.38 24.13 0.37
C LYS A 343 -8.79 23.58 1.75
N GLU A 344 -10.09 23.61 2.06
CA GLU A 344 -10.60 23.16 3.35
C GLU A 344 -10.48 21.65 3.51
N GLU A 345 -10.90 20.88 2.51
CA GLU A 345 -10.82 19.43 2.55
C GLU A 345 -9.37 18.93 2.47
N ALA A 346 -8.52 19.59 1.67
CA ALA A 346 -7.08 19.31 1.61
C ALA A 346 -6.43 19.51 2.99
N ALA A 347 -6.77 20.59 3.69
CA ALA A 347 -6.28 20.85 5.04
C ALA A 347 -6.74 19.78 6.04
N TYR A 348 -7.99 19.31 5.90
CA TYR A 348 -8.53 18.25 6.75
C TYR A 348 -7.74 16.94 6.60
N TYR A 349 -7.52 16.47 5.35
CA TYR A 349 -6.80 15.21 5.13
C TYR A 349 -5.31 15.34 5.44
N THR A 350 -4.70 16.47 5.20
CA THR A 350 -3.32 16.74 5.63
C THR A 350 -3.21 16.67 7.15
N SER A 351 -4.16 17.24 7.86
CA SER A 351 -4.25 17.17 9.32
C SER A 351 -4.42 15.74 9.81
N CYS A 352 -5.27 14.95 9.15
CA CYS A 352 -5.44 13.53 9.46
C CYS A 352 -4.12 12.75 9.28
N ALA A 353 -3.43 12.95 8.17
CA ALA A 353 -2.14 12.31 7.90
C ALA A 353 -1.10 12.68 8.96
N ARG A 354 -1.05 13.93 9.37
CA ARG A 354 -0.14 14.39 10.44
C ARG A 354 -0.42 13.72 11.78
N ARG A 355 -1.68 13.47 12.11
CA ARG A 355 -2.05 12.74 13.35
C ARG A 355 -1.62 11.28 13.29
N LEU A 356 -1.83 10.62 12.17
CA LEU A 356 -1.36 9.25 11.97
C LEU A 356 0.17 9.17 12.10
N LEU A 357 0.88 10.09 11.47
CA LEU A 357 2.35 10.12 11.50
C LEU A 357 2.90 10.46 12.89
N LYS A 358 2.22 11.32 13.65
CA LYS A 358 2.59 11.59 15.06
C LYS A 358 2.52 10.30 15.88
N ALA A 359 1.43 9.56 15.75
CA ALA A 359 1.25 8.28 16.45
C ALA A 359 2.32 7.26 16.05
N LEU A 360 2.57 7.09 14.75
CA LEU A 360 3.60 6.16 14.28
C LEU A 360 4.99 6.54 14.78
N THR A 361 5.31 7.83 14.77
CA THR A 361 6.60 8.34 15.25
C THR A 361 6.78 8.10 16.75
N ASP A 362 5.73 8.36 17.53
CA ASP A 362 5.78 8.19 18.98
C ASP A 362 5.83 6.72 19.42
N HIS A 363 5.12 5.83 18.70
CA HIS A 363 4.94 4.44 19.13
C HIS A 363 5.72 3.40 18.35
N CYS A 364 6.11 3.70 17.11
CA CYS A 364 6.60 2.66 16.18
C CYS A 364 7.96 2.97 15.55
N LEU A 365 8.46 4.20 15.60
CA LEU A 365 9.77 4.51 15.02
C LEU A 365 10.87 3.79 15.81
N TYR A 366 11.79 3.13 15.10
CA TYR A 366 12.92 2.47 15.75
C TYR A 366 13.70 3.47 16.62
N LYS A 367 14.25 2.99 17.70
CA LYS A 367 14.97 3.82 18.66
C LYS A 367 16.45 3.97 18.29
N ASP A 368 17.13 2.84 18.10
CA ASP A 368 18.54 2.80 17.75
C ASP A 368 18.89 1.50 17.00
N GLU A 369 20.12 1.39 16.57
CA GLU A 369 20.64 0.23 15.81
C GLU A 369 20.65 -1.09 16.57
N LYS A 370 20.53 -1.04 17.90
CA LYS A 370 20.47 -2.24 18.75
C LYS A 370 19.07 -2.82 18.79
N GLU A 371 18.06 -1.98 18.60
CA GLU A 371 16.66 -2.41 18.59
C GLU A 371 16.28 -3.05 17.26
N SER A 372 16.76 -2.49 16.15
CA SER A 372 16.33 -2.91 14.81
C SER A 372 17.29 -2.41 13.73
N ASN A 373 17.32 -3.09 12.58
CA ASN A 373 17.90 -2.55 11.36
C ASN A 373 16.83 -2.02 10.39
N GLY A 374 15.56 -2.07 10.79
CA GLY A 374 14.44 -1.45 10.08
C GLY A 374 14.08 -0.09 10.67
N ILE A 375 12.98 0.47 10.22
CA ILE A 375 12.56 1.84 10.55
C ILE A 375 11.27 1.86 11.34
N LEU A 376 10.21 1.20 10.84
CA LEU A 376 8.89 1.20 11.44
C LEU A 376 8.59 -0.16 12.07
N LEU A 377 8.55 -0.18 13.40
CA LEU A 377 8.20 -1.37 14.19
C LEU A 377 6.68 -1.60 14.20
N HIS A 378 6.28 -2.75 14.69
CA HIS A 378 4.88 -3.11 14.93
C HIS A 378 4.04 -3.16 13.65
N CYS A 379 4.66 -3.64 12.58
CA CYS A 379 3.97 -4.02 11.35
C CYS A 379 3.65 -5.52 11.40
N THR A 380 2.63 -5.94 10.68
CA THR A 380 2.30 -7.35 10.52
C THR A 380 2.07 -7.67 9.06
N TYR A 381 2.93 -8.53 8.50
CA TYR A 381 2.79 -8.98 7.12
C TYR A 381 1.58 -9.90 6.97
N ALA A 382 1.62 -11.05 7.63
CA ALA A 382 0.57 -12.06 7.51
C ALA A 382 0.39 -12.79 8.83
N ARG A 383 -0.86 -12.88 9.28
CA ARG A 383 -1.28 -13.56 10.50
C ARG A 383 -2.24 -14.68 10.12
N SER A 384 -1.82 -15.93 10.29
CA SER A 384 -2.67 -17.10 9.99
C SER A 384 -3.84 -17.21 10.97
N THR A 385 -5.03 -17.45 10.44
CA THR A 385 -6.24 -17.72 11.21
C THR A 385 -6.94 -18.96 10.63
N PRO A 386 -7.91 -19.54 11.34
CA PRO A 386 -8.67 -20.69 10.79
C PRO A 386 -9.42 -20.39 9.49
N THR A 387 -9.63 -19.13 9.15
CA THR A 387 -10.49 -18.71 8.04
C THR A 387 -9.78 -17.97 6.92
N ASN A 388 -8.49 -17.67 7.05
CA ASN A 388 -7.71 -17.13 5.94
C ASN A 388 -6.76 -18.18 5.35
N THR A 389 -6.03 -17.82 4.29
CA THR A 389 -5.20 -18.77 3.53
C THR A 389 -3.71 -18.50 3.67
N CYS A 390 -3.29 -17.51 4.47
CA CYS A 390 -1.88 -17.21 4.64
C CYS A 390 -1.25 -17.98 5.79
N ASN A 391 0.08 -18.08 5.75
CA ASN A 391 0.87 -18.55 6.88
C ASN A 391 1.36 -17.36 7.69
N ASN A 392 1.70 -17.57 8.96
CA ASN A 392 2.32 -16.52 9.77
C ASN A 392 3.65 -16.11 9.15
N ASN A 393 3.83 -14.81 8.95
CA ASN A 393 5.06 -14.24 8.44
C ASN A 393 5.13 -12.77 8.89
N GLY A 394 6.21 -12.39 9.55
CA GLY A 394 6.41 -11.00 9.96
C GLY A 394 5.29 -10.48 10.85
N VAL A 395 4.94 -11.23 11.90
CA VAL A 395 3.92 -10.83 12.89
C VAL A 395 4.59 -9.95 13.94
N ASP A 396 4.12 -8.70 14.06
CA ASP A 396 4.71 -7.70 14.97
C ASP A 396 6.21 -7.50 14.69
N GLU A 397 6.53 -7.09 13.48
CA GLU A 397 7.88 -6.92 12.97
C GLU A 397 8.02 -5.60 12.21
N CYS A 398 9.20 -5.33 11.65
CA CYS A 398 9.32 -4.38 10.56
C CYS A 398 8.94 -5.06 9.25
N CYS A 399 8.30 -4.31 8.35
CA CYS A 399 8.05 -4.74 6.98
C CYS A 399 8.59 -3.67 6.03
N THR A 400 9.21 -4.08 4.91
CA THR A 400 9.89 -3.12 4.03
C THR A 400 8.96 -2.04 3.49
N TRP A 401 7.70 -2.38 3.20
CA TRP A 401 6.71 -1.37 2.79
C TRP A 401 6.33 -0.42 3.92
N GLY A 402 6.32 -0.88 5.16
CA GLY A 402 6.10 -0.01 6.33
C GLY A 402 7.18 1.05 6.41
N ASP A 403 8.43 0.63 6.31
CA ASP A 403 9.58 1.53 6.32
C ASP A 403 9.51 2.53 5.16
N TYR A 404 9.24 2.03 3.94
CA TYR A 404 9.18 2.87 2.75
C TYR A 404 8.06 3.91 2.86
N PHE A 405 6.82 3.50 3.12
CA PHE A 405 5.69 4.43 3.14
C PHE A 405 5.77 5.42 4.29
N TYR A 406 6.33 5.01 5.43
CA TYR A 406 6.60 5.95 6.51
C TYR A 406 7.57 7.06 6.05
N MET A 407 8.67 6.70 5.40
CA MET A 407 9.60 7.68 4.85
C MET A 407 8.96 8.55 3.76
N GLU A 408 8.20 7.95 2.84
CA GLU A 408 7.51 8.69 1.78
C GLU A 408 6.57 9.75 2.39
N ALA A 409 5.80 9.40 3.41
CA ALA A 409 4.90 10.33 4.07
C ALA A 409 5.65 11.50 4.72
N LEU A 410 6.77 11.23 5.37
CA LEU A 410 7.61 12.28 5.96
C LEU A 410 8.20 13.21 4.87
N VAL A 411 8.69 12.64 3.79
CA VAL A 411 9.20 13.41 2.65
C VAL A 411 8.12 14.33 2.07
N ARG A 412 6.90 13.82 1.91
CA ARG A 412 5.76 14.61 1.43
C ARG A 412 5.43 15.81 2.31
N LEU A 413 5.69 15.72 3.61
CA LEU A 413 5.47 16.82 4.56
C LEU A 413 6.60 17.84 4.58
N CYS A 414 7.80 17.47 4.15
CA CYS A 414 8.97 18.36 4.13
C CYS A 414 8.95 19.36 2.96
N ALA A 415 8.44 18.94 1.80
CA ALA A 415 8.44 19.75 0.58
C ALA A 415 7.46 19.17 -0.44
N GLU A 416 7.22 19.90 -1.52
CA GLU A 416 6.56 19.33 -2.68
C GLU A 416 7.43 18.20 -3.22
N TRP A 417 6.86 17.01 -3.24
CA TRP A 417 7.55 15.82 -3.70
C TRP A 417 6.86 15.27 -4.96
N GLU A 418 7.65 15.06 -5.99
CA GLU A 418 7.19 14.39 -7.19
C GLU A 418 7.23 12.88 -6.95
N THR A 419 6.07 12.24 -6.94
CA THR A 419 5.95 10.82 -6.62
C THR A 419 6.64 9.93 -7.65
N TYR A 420 7.14 8.80 -7.18
CA TYR A 420 7.63 7.72 -8.04
C TYR A 420 6.49 6.93 -8.70
N TRP A 421 5.30 7.06 -8.12
CA TRP A 421 4.07 6.43 -8.61
C TRP A 421 3.39 7.17 -9.75
#